data_bf4e4308e5d8d84a80afb33a43022342
#
_entry.id   bf4e4308e5d8d84a80afb33a43022342
#
_cell.length_a   1.000
_cell.length_b   1.000
_cell.length_c   1.000
_cell.angle_alpha   90.00
_cell.angle_beta   90.00
_cell.angle_gamma   90.00
#
_symmetry.space_group_name_H-M   'P 1'
#
loop_
_entity.id
_entity.type
_entity.pdbx_description
1 polymer ?
#
loop_
_entity_poly.entity_id
_entity_poly.type
_entity_poly.pdbx_seq_one_letter_code
_entity_poly.pdbx_strand_id
1 'polypeptide(L)'
;MFHNRMFVALLPSVCLALCGPGYAEEGADYQWVNVTTSAAYAPRDGAGALVFQGRMWLLGGWNPGDKAHFPRICNNEVWSSADGAAWTLEKPNTFLDDQFDATTDWEGRHTAGYVTYKDKMWIVGGDVNQGHYHDDVWNSADGKTWTHVNQGRQPPWVPRALHHTLVFKDKIWVMGGQTMPRFAPSDEIFYRDVWNTTDGIHWEQVVPEEPCWSARGMIGGNVVFQDRIWILGGGTYDTPQTPKREFYNDVWNSPDGVHWERIVESAPWNPRQYHEVAVFDDRMWVLEGYYKEGGNRNDVWYSADGVDWRELPDTPWNPRHAASVFVYDDALWMVAGNNMERDVWKLVRTASAQERN
;
A
#
# COMPACT_ATOMS: atom_id res chain seq x y z
N MET A 1 14.35 -81.37 -34.21
CA MET A 1 14.53 -80.46 -33.12
C MET A 1 13.92 -79.13 -33.54
N PHE A 2 12.74 -78.87 -33.09
CA PHE A 2 11.96 -77.67 -33.52
C PHE A 2 12.13 -76.59 -32.52
N HIS A 3 12.56 -75.40 -32.99
CA HIS A 3 12.63 -74.17 -32.20
C HIS A 3 11.33 -73.40 -32.36
N ASN A 4 10.58 -73.30 -31.26
CA ASN A 4 9.38 -72.50 -31.16
C ASN A 4 9.85 -71.05 -30.88
N ARG A 5 9.59 -70.11 -31.79
CA ARG A 5 9.72 -68.65 -31.54
C ARG A 5 8.34 -68.12 -31.18
N MET A 6 8.27 -67.66 -29.96
CA MET A 6 7.11 -66.96 -29.43
C MET A 6 7.17 -65.50 -29.83
N PHE A 7 6.22 -65.04 -30.64
CA PHE A 7 6.04 -63.64 -30.97
C PHE A 7 5.24 -62.97 -29.85
N VAL A 8 5.84 -62.00 -29.16
CA VAL A 8 5.14 -61.11 -28.24
C VAL A 8 4.68 -59.90 -29.02
N ALA A 9 3.39 -59.72 -29.17
CA ALA A 9 2.79 -58.52 -29.76
C ALA A 9 2.77 -57.43 -28.72
N LEU A 10 3.51 -56.34 -28.95
CA LEU A 10 3.42 -55.10 -28.22
C LEU A 10 2.19 -54.31 -28.74
N LEU A 11 1.18 -54.15 -27.89
CA LEU A 11 0.10 -53.21 -28.09
C LEU A 11 0.59 -51.79 -27.72
N PRO A 12 0.31 -50.76 -28.54
CA PRO A 12 0.63 -49.40 -28.16
C PRO A 12 -0.36 -48.91 -27.10
N SER A 13 0.14 -48.51 -25.93
CA SER A 13 -0.62 -47.77 -24.94
C SER A 13 -0.94 -46.37 -25.49
N VAL A 14 -2.20 -46.16 -25.83
CA VAL A 14 -2.73 -44.83 -26.10
C VAL A 14 -2.91 -44.13 -24.76
N CYS A 15 -1.97 -43.23 -24.40
CA CYS A 15 -2.19 -42.22 -23.37
C CYS A 15 -3.27 -41.26 -23.87
N LEU A 16 -4.52 -41.45 -23.43
CA LEU A 16 -5.49 -40.37 -23.47
C LEU A 16 -5.06 -39.31 -22.44
N ALA A 17 -4.45 -38.26 -22.91
CA ALA A 17 -4.37 -37.00 -22.15
C ALA A 17 -5.81 -36.50 -21.99
N LEU A 18 -6.37 -36.66 -20.80
CA LEU A 18 -7.56 -35.93 -20.39
C LEU A 18 -7.13 -34.44 -20.29
N CYS A 19 -7.28 -33.70 -21.37
CA CYS A 19 -7.43 -32.26 -21.30
C CYS A 19 -8.67 -32.00 -20.45
N GLY A 20 -8.49 -31.66 -19.18
CA GLY A 20 -9.52 -31.01 -18.39
C GLY A 20 -10.04 -29.78 -19.16
N PRO A 21 -11.29 -29.38 -18.96
CA PRO A 21 -11.77 -28.14 -19.57
C PRO A 21 -10.81 -27.03 -19.16
N GLY A 22 -10.05 -26.51 -20.12
CA GLY A 22 -9.35 -25.26 -19.95
C GLY A 22 -10.42 -24.23 -19.61
N TYR A 23 -10.44 -23.77 -18.37
CA TYR A 23 -11.11 -22.53 -18.06
C TYR A 23 -10.37 -21.47 -18.89
N ALA A 24 -10.93 -21.16 -20.07
CA ALA A 24 -10.69 -19.88 -20.66
C ALA A 24 -11.26 -18.89 -19.64
N GLU A 25 -10.41 -18.32 -18.77
CA GLU A 25 -10.79 -17.14 -18.05
C GLU A 25 -11.12 -16.08 -19.10
N GLU A 26 -12.42 -15.85 -19.27
CA GLU A 26 -12.89 -14.65 -19.95
C GLU A 26 -12.23 -13.50 -19.21
N GLY A 27 -11.31 -12.80 -19.87
CA GLY A 27 -10.64 -11.66 -19.28
C GLY A 27 -11.70 -10.66 -18.86
N ALA A 28 -11.85 -10.47 -17.53
CA ALA A 28 -12.64 -9.37 -17.05
C ALA A 28 -12.01 -8.11 -17.66
N ASP A 29 -12.72 -7.49 -18.58
CA ASP A 29 -12.26 -6.26 -19.20
C ASP A 29 -12.35 -5.16 -18.16
N TYR A 30 -11.21 -4.56 -17.80
CA TYR A 30 -11.14 -3.38 -16.96
C TYR A 30 -10.88 -2.16 -17.80
N GLN A 31 -11.42 -1.04 -17.39
CA GLN A 31 -11.20 0.23 -18.06
C GLN A 31 -10.86 1.34 -17.06
N TRP A 32 -9.80 2.07 -17.33
CA TRP A 32 -9.49 3.30 -16.64
C TRP A 32 -10.37 4.45 -17.16
N VAL A 33 -10.96 5.20 -16.24
CA VAL A 33 -11.76 6.38 -16.50
C VAL A 33 -11.14 7.57 -15.81
N ASN A 34 -10.80 8.62 -16.55
CA ASN A 34 -10.40 9.89 -15.95
C ASN A 34 -11.65 10.61 -15.42
N VAL A 35 -11.71 10.85 -14.13
CA VAL A 35 -12.85 11.50 -13.46
C VAL A 35 -12.66 13.01 -13.47
N THR A 36 -11.45 13.48 -13.23
CA THR A 36 -11.05 14.88 -13.37
C THR A 36 -9.54 14.99 -13.58
N THR A 37 -9.12 15.99 -14.32
CA THR A 37 -7.69 16.31 -14.50
C THR A 37 -7.17 17.30 -13.47
N SER A 38 -8.04 17.87 -12.62
CA SER A 38 -7.67 18.93 -11.69
C SER A 38 -8.59 18.96 -10.47
N ALA A 39 -8.36 18.06 -9.53
CA ALA A 39 -9.04 18.08 -8.24
C ALA A 39 -8.70 19.35 -7.42
N ALA A 40 -9.52 19.66 -6.43
CA ALA A 40 -9.40 20.89 -5.65
C ALA A 40 -8.19 20.92 -4.71
N TYR A 41 -7.71 19.76 -4.24
CA TYR A 41 -6.53 19.68 -3.36
C TYR A 41 -5.24 20.07 -4.09
N ALA A 42 -4.25 20.58 -3.34
CA ALA A 42 -2.92 20.86 -3.90
C ALA A 42 -2.18 19.56 -4.27
N PRO A 43 -1.24 19.59 -5.25
CA PRO A 43 -0.39 18.45 -5.57
C PRO A 43 0.28 17.88 -4.32
N ARG A 44 0.35 16.55 -4.21
CA ARG A 44 0.95 15.86 -3.07
C ARG A 44 1.28 14.40 -3.36
N ASP A 45 2.22 13.84 -2.61
CA ASP A 45 2.46 12.40 -2.56
C ASP A 45 2.44 11.87 -1.13
N GLY A 46 2.42 10.55 -0.97
CA GLY A 46 2.47 9.88 0.33
C GLY A 46 1.36 10.31 1.29
N ALA A 47 0.24 10.80 0.75
CA ALA A 47 -0.94 11.15 1.53
C ALA A 47 -1.72 9.89 1.92
N GLY A 48 -2.41 9.95 3.06
CA GLY A 48 -3.28 8.87 3.51
C GLY A 48 -4.54 8.74 2.65
N ALA A 49 -4.90 7.51 2.31
CA ALA A 49 -6.09 7.15 1.56
C ALA A 49 -7.00 6.26 2.41
N LEU A 50 -8.19 6.72 2.72
CA LEU A 50 -9.16 5.98 3.52
C LEU A 50 -10.55 6.01 2.89
N VAL A 51 -11.30 4.92 3.05
CA VAL A 51 -12.75 4.92 2.80
C VAL A 51 -13.44 4.88 4.15
N PHE A 52 -14.27 5.90 4.41
CA PHE A 52 -14.94 6.05 5.68
C PHE A 52 -16.29 6.75 5.49
N GLN A 53 -17.34 6.23 6.14
CA GLN A 53 -18.72 6.75 6.06
C GLN A 53 -19.19 7.05 4.63
N GLY A 54 -18.93 6.10 3.70
CA GLY A 54 -19.38 6.22 2.31
C GLY A 54 -18.69 7.32 1.51
N ARG A 55 -17.45 7.68 1.85
CA ARG A 55 -16.62 8.67 1.15
C ARG A 55 -15.16 8.24 1.09
N MET A 56 -14.45 8.71 0.09
CA MET A 56 -12.99 8.70 0.03
C MET A 56 -12.44 9.88 0.82
N TRP A 57 -11.36 9.65 1.59
CA TRP A 57 -10.69 10.63 2.43
C TRP A 57 -9.21 10.67 2.11
N LEU A 58 -8.69 11.88 1.85
CA LEU A 58 -7.28 12.14 1.53
C LEU A 58 -6.69 12.98 2.67
N LEU A 59 -5.64 12.48 3.32
CA LEU A 59 -5.07 13.04 4.54
C LEU A 59 -3.60 13.39 4.37
N GLY A 60 -3.25 14.64 4.66
CA GLY A 60 -1.86 15.08 4.67
C GLY A 60 -1.18 15.02 3.31
N GLY A 61 0.10 14.61 3.30
CA GLY A 61 0.92 14.46 2.12
C GLY A 61 2.01 15.54 1.99
N TRP A 62 2.96 15.27 1.12
CA TRP A 62 4.13 16.09 0.85
C TRP A 62 3.99 16.83 -0.47
N ASN A 63 4.34 18.12 -0.50
CA ASN A 63 4.32 18.94 -1.70
C ASN A 63 5.63 19.72 -1.89
N PRO A 64 6.60 19.20 -2.65
CA PRO A 64 7.88 19.89 -2.87
C PRO A 64 7.75 21.16 -3.73
N GLY A 65 6.60 21.37 -4.35
CA GLY A 65 6.26 22.59 -5.08
C GLY A 65 5.95 23.78 -4.17
N ASP A 66 5.61 23.53 -2.92
CA ASP A 66 5.32 24.56 -1.92
C ASP A 66 6.60 25.13 -1.31
N LYS A 67 7.34 25.88 -2.11
CA LYS A 67 8.61 26.49 -1.67
C LYS A 67 8.43 27.64 -0.69
N ALA A 68 7.23 28.22 -0.63
CA ALA A 68 6.94 29.34 0.25
C ALA A 68 6.95 28.93 1.73
N HIS A 69 6.57 27.69 2.01
CA HIS A 69 6.47 27.16 3.37
C HIS A 69 7.59 26.21 3.76
N PHE A 70 8.61 26.06 2.89
CA PHE A 70 9.76 25.20 3.23
C PHE A 70 10.39 25.56 4.58
N PRO A 71 10.68 24.62 5.50
CA PRO A 71 10.63 23.16 5.31
C PRO A 71 9.26 22.50 5.62
N ARG A 72 8.23 23.25 6.01
CA ARG A 72 6.89 22.73 6.34
C ARG A 72 6.06 22.45 5.08
N ILE A 73 6.56 21.60 4.19
CA ILE A 73 5.94 21.24 2.91
C ILE A 73 5.10 19.98 2.96
N CYS A 74 5.07 19.30 4.12
CA CYS A 74 4.00 18.37 4.46
C CYS A 74 2.82 19.14 5.06
N ASN A 75 1.61 18.72 4.78
CA ASN A 75 0.40 19.36 5.29
C ASN A 75 -0.41 18.42 6.18
N ASN A 76 -1.35 18.98 6.93
CA ASN A 76 -2.32 18.23 7.72
C ASN A 76 -3.77 18.49 7.27
N GLU A 77 -3.94 18.83 5.99
CA GLU A 77 -5.25 18.95 5.38
C GLU A 77 -5.97 17.60 5.35
N VAL A 78 -7.30 17.67 5.47
CA VAL A 78 -8.18 16.53 5.25
C VAL A 78 -9.21 16.91 4.20
N TRP A 79 -9.25 16.12 3.14
CA TRP A 79 -10.20 16.26 2.03
C TRP A 79 -11.09 15.04 1.94
N SER A 80 -12.34 15.22 1.53
CA SER A 80 -13.24 14.11 1.27
C SER A 80 -13.98 14.24 -0.05
N SER A 81 -14.34 13.11 -0.66
CA SER A 81 -15.13 13.06 -1.89
C SER A 81 -16.05 11.83 -1.90
N ALA A 82 -17.25 11.98 -2.43
CA ALA A 82 -18.18 10.88 -2.67
C ALA A 82 -18.15 10.39 -4.13
N ASP A 83 -17.55 11.15 -5.06
CA ASP A 83 -17.61 10.89 -6.49
C ASP A 83 -16.25 11.02 -7.20
N GLY A 84 -15.18 11.38 -6.46
CA GLY A 84 -13.85 11.63 -6.98
C GLY A 84 -13.71 12.92 -7.80
N ALA A 85 -14.80 13.55 -8.23
CA ALA A 85 -14.79 14.79 -9.01
C ALA A 85 -14.82 16.02 -8.09
N ALA A 86 -15.74 16.03 -7.13
CA ALA A 86 -15.89 17.10 -6.16
C ALA A 86 -15.21 16.73 -4.83
N TRP A 87 -14.19 17.49 -4.45
CA TRP A 87 -13.46 17.32 -3.20
C TRP A 87 -13.76 18.48 -2.24
N THR A 88 -14.13 18.14 -1.03
CA THR A 88 -14.44 19.10 0.05
C THR A 88 -13.29 19.12 1.04
N LEU A 89 -12.80 20.32 1.36
CA LEU A 89 -11.83 20.53 2.44
C LEU A 89 -12.58 20.44 3.79
N GLU A 90 -12.36 19.36 4.51
CA GLU A 90 -12.97 19.09 5.82
C GLU A 90 -12.17 19.70 6.97
N LYS A 91 -10.83 19.70 6.85
CA LYS A 91 -9.89 20.32 7.78
C LYS A 91 -8.83 21.09 6.99
N PRO A 92 -8.65 22.41 7.25
CA PRO A 92 -7.59 23.19 6.62
C PRO A 92 -6.20 22.81 7.15
N ASN A 93 -5.16 23.26 6.44
CA ASN A 93 -3.77 23.09 6.89
C ASN A 93 -3.45 24.02 8.08
N THR A 94 -3.68 23.54 9.27
CA THR A 94 -3.38 24.26 10.52
C THR A 94 -1.91 24.17 10.91
N PHE A 95 -1.12 23.25 10.32
CA PHE A 95 0.30 23.08 10.62
C PHE A 95 1.13 24.33 10.25
N LEU A 96 0.61 25.17 9.37
CA LEU A 96 1.24 26.44 8.99
C LEU A 96 0.88 27.62 9.91
N ASP A 97 -0.10 27.44 10.80
CA ASP A 97 -0.59 28.52 11.65
C ASP A 97 0.42 28.82 12.77
N ASP A 98 0.55 30.12 13.12
CA ASP A 98 1.40 30.56 14.24
C ASP A 98 0.91 30.03 15.61
N GLN A 99 -0.36 29.62 15.69
CA GLN A 99 -1.00 29.07 16.88
C GLN A 99 -1.09 27.54 16.86
N PHE A 100 -0.38 26.88 15.93
CA PHE A 100 -0.39 25.42 15.85
C PHE A 100 0.10 24.80 17.16
N ASP A 101 -0.66 23.86 17.70
CA ASP A 101 -0.36 23.11 18.92
C ASP A 101 -0.37 21.60 18.65
N ALA A 102 0.82 21.01 18.60
CA ALA A 102 1.02 19.58 18.37
C ALA A 102 0.43 18.66 19.46
N THR A 103 -0.10 19.21 20.55
CA THR A 103 -0.80 18.44 21.58
C THR A 103 -2.29 18.25 21.28
N THR A 104 -2.85 19.11 20.43
CA THR A 104 -4.28 19.12 20.09
C THR A 104 -4.57 18.85 18.62
N ASP A 105 -3.54 18.95 17.74
CA ASP A 105 -3.64 18.65 16.32
C ASP A 105 -2.35 17.98 15.81
N TRP A 106 -2.49 17.14 14.79
CA TRP A 106 -1.35 16.42 14.23
C TRP A 106 -0.53 17.29 13.27
N GLU A 107 0.80 17.13 13.31
CA GLU A 107 1.72 17.81 12.42
C GLU A 107 1.57 17.32 10.98
N GLY A 108 1.73 18.24 10.02
CA GLY A 108 1.72 17.90 8.60
C GLY A 108 2.74 16.83 8.28
N ARG A 109 2.30 15.75 7.66
CA ARG A 109 3.14 14.55 7.42
C ARG A 109 2.79 13.83 6.14
N HIS A 110 3.71 12.98 5.70
CA HIS A 110 3.47 11.99 4.67
C HIS A 110 3.96 10.60 5.15
N THR A 111 3.65 9.57 4.37
CA THR A 111 4.15 8.21 4.59
C THR A 111 3.90 7.63 5.98
N ALA A 112 2.84 8.11 6.66
CA ALA A 112 2.31 7.53 7.89
C ALA A 112 1.50 6.26 7.60
N GLY A 113 1.14 5.54 8.64
CA GLY A 113 0.13 4.50 8.57
C GLY A 113 -1.27 5.11 8.65
N TYR A 114 -2.15 4.71 7.74
CA TYR A 114 -3.53 5.18 7.71
C TYR A 114 -4.49 4.00 7.64
N VAL A 115 -5.43 3.92 8.57
CA VAL A 115 -6.43 2.85 8.61
C VAL A 115 -7.79 3.37 9.07
N THR A 116 -8.85 2.66 8.69
CA THR A 116 -10.17 2.80 9.27
C THR A 116 -10.38 1.67 10.27
N TYR A 117 -10.65 1.99 11.52
CA TYR A 117 -10.82 1.01 12.58
C TYR A 117 -11.77 1.52 13.66
N LYS A 118 -12.71 0.67 14.09
CA LYS A 118 -13.74 0.97 15.13
C LYS A 118 -14.43 2.30 14.88
N ASP A 119 -15.00 2.44 13.70
CA ASP A 119 -15.76 3.63 13.26
C ASP A 119 -14.97 4.96 13.36
N LYS A 120 -13.66 4.90 13.17
CA LYS A 120 -12.77 6.06 13.11
C LYS A 120 -11.71 5.90 12.04
N MET A 121 -11.23 7.02 11.56
CA MET A 121 -9.99 7.14 10.78
C MET A 121 -8.81 7.26 11.74
N TRP A 122 -7.70 6.60 11.44
CA TRP A 122 -6.49 6.58 12.28
C TRP A 122 -5.28 6.99 11.48
N ILE A 123 -4.38 7.73 12.14
CA ILE A 123 -3.04 8.09 11.67
C ILE A 123 -2.04 7.51 12.67
N VAL A 124 -1.01 6.82 12.18
CA VAL A 124 0.01 6.18 13.01
C VAL A 124 1.39 6.55 12.49
N GLY A 125 2.21 7.19 13.31
CA GLY A 125 3.57 7.57 12.92
C GLY A 125 3.66 8.49 11.70
N GLY A 126 4.70 8.29 10.88
CA GLY A 126 4.97 9.11 9.70
C GLY A 126 6.09 10.11 9.90
N ASP A 127 6.43 10.87 8.88
CA ASP A 127 7.46 11.89 8.97
C ASP A 127 6.96 13.27 8.50
N VAL A 128 7.60 14.34 8.99
CA VAL A 128 7.34 15.71 8.57
C VAL A 128 8.30 16.20 7.50
N ASN A 129 9.03 15.28 6.89
CA ASN A 129 10.10 15.54 5.93
C ASN A 129 11.18 16.52 6.47
N GLN A 130 12.42 16.03 6.58
CA GLN A 130 13.59 16.77 7.08
C GLN A 130 13.52 17.24 8.55
N GLY A 131 12.43 17.01 9.24
CA GLY A 131 12.26 17.40 10.64
C GLY A 131 12.53 16.25 11.58
N HIS A 132 11.55 15.43 11.79
CA HIS A 132 11.57 14.29 12.70
C HIS A 132 10.56 13.22 12.25
N TYR A 133 10.58 12.10 12.92
CA TYR A 133 9.65 10.99 12.75
C TYR A 133 8.71 10.91 13.94
N HIS A 134 7.51 10.42 13.69
CA HIS A 134 6.48 10.27 14.71
C HIS A 134 6.32 8.84 15.20
N ASP A 135 5.92 8.73 16.46
CA ASP A 135 5.37 7.53 17.10
C ASP A 135 3.98 7.81 17.70
N ASP A 136 3.41 8.97 17.37
CA ASP A 136 2.09 9.36 17.82
C ASP A 136 0.99 8.60 17.06
N VAL A 137 -0.15 8.50 17.72
CA VAL A 137 -1.35 7.87 17.18
C VAL A 137 -2.52 8.84 17.33
N TRP A 138 -3.16 9.13 16.21
CA TRP A 138 -4.31 10.03 16.16
C TRP A 138 -5.54 9.30 15.61
N ASN A 139 -6.72 9.69 16.06
CA ASN A 139 -7.95 9.25 15.44
C ASN A 139 -9.01 10.34 15.34
N SER A 140 -9.94 10.14 14.41
CA SER A 140 -11.08 11.03 14.18
C SER A 140 -12.31 10.26 13.71
N ALA A 141 -13.49 10.65 14.17
CA ALA A 141 -14.76 10.13 13.72
C ALA A 141 -15.42 10.99 12.63
N ASP A 142 -14.87 12.17 12.34
CA ASP A 142 -15.49 13.17 11.44
C ASP A 142 -14.50 13.81 10.45
N GLY A 143 -13.20 13.49 10.57
CA GLY A 143 -12.12 14.07 9.75
C GLY A 143 -11.76 15.51 10.11
N LYS A 144 -12.46 16.14 11.02
CA LYS A 144 -12.31 17.55 11.44
C LYS A 144 -11.66 17.68 12.80
N THR A 145 -12.16 16.88 13.75
CA THR A 145 -11.68 16.86 15.13
C THR A 145 -10.83 15.61 15.33
N TRP A 146 -9.59 15.80 15.77
CA TRP A 146 -8.64 14.72 15.97
C TRP A 146 -8.29 14.56 17.44
N THR A 147 -8.15 13.34 17.89
CA THR A 147 -7.74 12.98 19.23
C THR A 147 -6.36 12.36 19.21
N HIS A 148 -5.42 12.89 19.99
CA HIS A 148 -4.11 12.29 20.24
C HIS A 148 -4.28 11.10 21.19
N VAL A 149 -4.31 9.89 20.65
CA VAL A 149 -4.70 8.67 21.36
C VAL A 149 -3.68 8.29 22.44
N ASN A 150 -2.39 8.36 22.10
CA ASN A 150 -1.29 7.98 23.00
C ASN A 150 -0.60 9.18 23.66
N GLN A 151 -1.29 10.31 23.78
CA GLN A 151 -0.72 11.53 24.38
C GLN A 151 -0.09 11.26 25.75
N GLY A 152 1.20 11.63 25.89
CA GLY A 152 1.97 11.39 27.12
C GLY A 152 2.42 9.95 27.34
N ARG A 153 2.24 9.07 26.36
CA ARG A 153 2.68 7.66 26.36
C ARG A 153 3.40 7.35 25.08
N GLN A 154 4.67 6.96 25.18
CA GLN A 154 5.41 6.47 24.01
C GLN A 154 5.02 5.00 23.75
N PRO A 155 4.75 4.65 22.49
CA PRO A 155 4.63 3.24 22.14
C PRO A 155 6.00 2.54 22.27
N PRO A 156 6.03 1.22 22.35
CA PRO A 156 7.28 0.49 22.49
C PRO A 156 8.10 0.39 21.19
N TRP A 157 7.54 0.86 20.07
CA TRP A 157 8.22 0.90 18.78
C TRP A 157 8.82 2.28 18.50
N VAL A 158 9.86 2.29 17.69
CA VAL A 158 10.64 3.50 17.35
C VAL A 158 9.83 4.43 16.45
N PRO A 159 9.90 5.78 16.62
CA PRO A 159 9.35 6.73 15.66
C PRO A 159 9.76 6.42 14.23
N ARG A 160 8.81 6.26 13.32
CA ARG A 160 9.07 5.76 11.96
C ARG A 160 8.07 6.23 10.91
N ALA A 161 8.47 6.08 9.66
CA ALA A 161 7.64 6.25 8.49
C ALA A 161 7.78 5.04 7.55
N LEU A 162 7.00 5.04 6.47
CA LEU A 162 7.09 4.01 5.43
C LEU A 162 6.89 2.58 5.97
N HIS A 163 6.16 2.45 7.07
CA HIS A 163 5.80 1.18 7.67
C HIS A 163 4.50 0.65 7.09
N HIS A 164 4.35 -0.65 7.09
CA HIS A 164 3.09 -1.30 6.73
C HIS A 164 2.10 -1.15 7.87
N THR A 165 0.92 -0.61 7.57
CA THR A 165 -0.16 -0.45 8.56
C THR A 165 -1.45 -0.96 7.95
N LEU A 166 -2.12 -1.85 8.66
CA LEU A 166 -3.38 -2.46 8.24
C LEU A 166 -4.24 -2.86 9.44
N VAL A 167 -5.49 -3.20 9.18
CA VAL A 167 -6.38 -3.82 10.18
C VAL A 167 -6.53 -5.29 9.86
N PHE A 168 -6.19 -6.14 10.82
CA PHE A 168 -6.32 -7.58 10.69
C PHE A 168 -6.73 -8.21 12.04
N LYS A 169 -7.72 -9.11 12.01
CA LYS A 169 -8.25 -9.79 13.21
C LYS A 169 -8.58 -8.82 14.34
N ASP A 170 -9.33 -7.76 14.00
CA ASP A 170 -9.78 -6.71 14.93
C ASP A 170 -8.65 -6.00 15.71
N LYS A 171 -7.48 -5.84 15.07
CA LYS A 171 -6.33 -5.09 15.58
C LYS A 171 -5.73 -4.21 14.48
N ILE A 172 -5.17 -3.07 14.88
CA ILE A 172 -4.26 -2.28 14.03
C ILE A 172 -2.88 -2.91 14.12
N TRP A 173 -2.22 -3.10 12.99
CA TRP A 173 -0.87 -3.65 12.87
C TRP A 173 0.08 -2.61 12.33
N VAL A 174 1.31 -2.58 12.88
CA VAL A 174 2.45 -1.80 12.38
C VAL A 174 3.61 -2.76 12.16
N MET A 175 4.16 -2.75 10.94
CA MET A 175 5.21 -3.70 10.56
C MET A 175 6.29 -3.00 9.74
N GLY A 176 7.55 -3.25 10.05
CA GLY A 176 8.67 -2.68 9.31
C GLY A 176 8.75 -1.16 9.34
N GLY A 177 9.14 -0.56 8.23
CA GLY A 177 9.35 0.87 8.14
C GLY A 177 10.79 1.28 8.37
N GLN A 178 11.00 2.58 8.50
CA GLN A 178 12.34 3.13 8.68
C GLN A 178 12.36 4.41 9.50
N THR A 179 13.55 4.72 10.03
CA THR A 179 13.92 6.04 10.55
C THR A 179 15.28 6.40 9.97
N MET A 180 15.40 7.54 9.31
CA MET A 180 16.68 7.93 8.71
C MET A 180 17.76 8.12 9.78
N PRO A 181 19.05 7.81 9.51
CA PRO A 181 20.12 7.74 10.51
C PRO A 181 20.25 8.96 11.39
N ARG A 182 20.00 10.14 10.85
CA ARG A 182 20.07 11.42 11.59
C ARG A 182 19.08 11.48 12.76
N PHE A 183 17.97 10.75 12.67
CA PHE A 183 16.86 10.79 13.63
C PHE A 183 16.67 9.47 14.37
N ALA A 184 17.41 8.44 13.97
CA ALA A 184 17.31 7.12 14.58
C ALA A 184 17.96 7.12 15.99
N PRO A 185 17.35 6.46 16.97
CA PRO A 185 17.92 6.32 18.30
C PRO A 185 19.07 5.30 18.35
N SER A 186 19.28 4.54 17.30
CA SER A 186 20.28 3.48 17.17
C SER A 186 20.77 3.39 15.71
N ASP A 187 21.72 2.49 15.47
CA ASP A 187 22.20 2.20 14.10
C ASP A 187 21.20 1.36 13.28
N GLU A 188 20.19 0.79 13.90
CA GLU A 188 19.09 0.10 13.22
C GLU A 188 18.11 1.14 12.68
N ILE A 189 18.00 1.20 11.37
CA ILE A 189 17.24 2.23 10.66
C ILE A 189 16.17 1.66 9.73
N PHE A 190 16.22 0.37 9.43
CA PHE A 190 15.18 -0.39 8.75
C PHE A 190 14.69 -1.48 9.68
N TYR A 191 13.38 -1.63 9.78
CA TYR A 191 12.77 -2.50 10.77
C TYR A 191 12.09 -3.69 10.09
N ARG A 192 11.99 -4.79 10.85
CA ARG A 192 11.16 -5.96 10.52
C ARG A 192 10.31 -6.41 11.72
N ASP A 193 10.27 -5.58 12.74
CA ASP A 193 9.43 -5.82 13.90
C ASP A 193 7.95 -5.71 13.52
N VAL A 194 7.13 -6.43 14.26
CA VAL A 194 5.69 -6.49 14.06
C VAL A 194 5.02 -6.17 15.38
N TRP A 195 4.11 -5.23 15.34
CA TRP A 195 3.36 -4.76 16.50
C TRP A 195 1.87 -4.72 16.18
N ASN A 196 1.04 -4.97 17.18
CA ASN A 196 -0.40 -4.76 17.04
C ASN A 196 -1.03 -4.13 18.27
N THR A 197 -2.21 -3.56 18.10
CA THR A 197 -2.98 -2.92 19.16
C THR A 197 -4.48 -2.98 18.89
N THR A 198 -5.29 -2.97 19.93
CA THR A 198 -6.75 -2.82 19.84
C THR A 198 -7.24 -1.42 20.20
N ASP A 199 -6.36 -0.55 20.69
CA ASP A 199 -6.73 0.77 21.23
C ASP A 199 -5.78 1.91 20.83
N GLY A 200 -4.65 1.62 20.16
CA GLY A 200 -3.63 2.60 19.78
C GLY A 200 -2.71 3.04 20.92
N ILE A 201 -2.90 2.50 22.13
CA ILE A 201 -2.15 2.85 23.35
C ILE A 201 -1.28 1.67 23.82
N HIS A 202 -1.91 0.50 23.94
CA HIS A 202 -1.24 -0.71 24.37
C HIS A 202 -0.85 -1.55 23.16
N TRP A 203 0.45 -1.70 22.97
CA TRP A 203 1.01 -2.43 21.82
C TRP A 203 1.63 -3.74 22.27
N GLU A 204 1.31 -4.79 21.54
CA GLU A 204 1.89 -6.13 21.72
C GLU A 204 2.87 -6.39 20.57
N GLN A 205 4.08 -6.82 20.91
CA GLN A 205 5.03 -7.28 19.92
C GLN A 205 4.68 -8.69 19.47
N VAL A 206 4.61 -8.87 18.18
CA VAL A 206 4.55 -10.17 17.53
C VAL A 206 5.94 -10.48 16.97
N VAL A 207 6.51 -11.61 17.35
CA VAL A 207 7.85 -11.99 16.89
C VAL A 207 7.70 -12.96 15.70
N PRO A 208 8.02 -12.54 14.49
CA PRO A 208 7.99 -13.43 13.34
C PRO A 208 8.96 -14.59 13.49
N GLU A 209 8.54 -15.80 13.12
CA GLU A 209 9.41 -16.96 13.00
C GLU A 209 10.14 -16.94 11.65
N GLU A 210 11.38 -17.47 11.63
CA GLU A 210 12.10 -17.60 10.37
C GLU A 210 11.62 -18.83 9.56
N PRO A 211 11.51 -18.75 8.24
CA PRO A 211 11.89 -17.57 7.43
C PRO A 211 10.81 -16.48 7.42
N CYS A 212 11.24 -15.22 7.43
CA CYS A 212 10.35 -14.08 7.24
C CYS A 212 10.98 -13.04 6.29
N TRP A 213 10.19 -12.02 5.93
CA TRP A 213 10.67 -10.93 5.07
C TRP A 213 11.79 -10.12 5.72
N SER A 214 12.69 -9.57 4.90
CA SER A 214 13.82 -8.75 5.37
C SER A 214 13.37 -7.38 5.88
N ALA A 215 14.15 -6.77 6.78
CA ALA A 215 13.93 -5.41 7.23
C ALA A 215 13.81 -4.44 6.05
N ARG A 216 12.69 -3.72 5.97
CA ARG A 216 12.37 -2.80 4.87
C ARG A 216 11.41 -1.72 5.30
N GLY A 217 11.51 -0.58 4.64
CA GLY A 217 10.50 0.46 4.65
C GLY A 217 9.86 0.57 3.28
N MET A 218 8.75 1.13 3.16
CA MET A 218 8.08 1.64 1.98
C MET A 218 6.57 1.49 2.12
N ILE A 219 5.88 2.54 1.74
CA ILE A 219 4.42 2.59 1.78
C ILE A 219 3.80 1.68 0.73
N GLY A 220 2.56 1.32 0.97
CA GLY A 220 1.63 0.78 0.01
C GLY A 220 1.73 -0.72 -0.25
N GLY A 221 2.86 -1.35 0.04
CA GLY A 221 3.10 -2.75 -0.31
C GLY A 221 2.43 -3.78 0.61
N ASN A 222 1.25 -3.51 1.17
CA ASN A 222 0.55 -4.43 2.06
C ASN A 222 -0.97 -4.42 1.89
N VAL A 223 -1.57 -5.58 2.06
CA VAL A 223 -3.03 -5.75 2.11
C VAL A 223 -3.43 -6.91 3.02
N VAL A 224 -4.73 -6.97 3.35
CA VAL A 224 -5.37 -8.18 3.86
C VAL A 224 -6.16 -8.81 2.72
N PHE A 225 -5.85 -10.04 2.40
CA PHE A 225 -6.53 -10.81 1.36
C PHE A 225 -6.66 -12.27 1.76
N GLN A 226 -7.82 -12.87 1.56
CA GLN A 226 -8.12 -14.27 1.91
C GLN A 226 -7.71 -14.64 3.35
N ASP A 227 -8.10 -13.78 4.31
CA ASP A 227 -7.79 -13.93 5.75
C ASP A 227 -6.30 -14.06 6.07
N ARG A 228 -5.45 -13.40 5.29
CA ARG A 228 -4.00 -13.31 5.48
C ARG A 228 -3.51 -11.87 5.33
N ILE A 229 -2.44 -11.55 6.05
CA ILE A 229 -1.63 -10.35 5.80
C ILE A 229 -0.71 -10.65 4.63
N TRP A 230 -0.62 -9.74 3.68
CA TRP A 230 0.30 -9.83 2.54
C TRP A 230 1.25 -8.65 2.53
N ILE A 231 2.54 -8.92 2.22
CA ILE A 231 3.59 -7.93 1.98
C ILE A 231 4.19 -8.19 0.59
N LEU A 232 4.22 -7.15 -0.24
CA LEU A 232 4.64 -7.20 -1.62
C LEU A 232 5.72 -6.16 -1.87
N GLY A 233 6.93 -6.57 -2.26
CA GLY A 233 8.01 -5.65 -2.63
C GLY A 233 8.48 -4.71 -1.53
N GLY A 234 8.73 -3.45 -1.88
CA GLY A 234 9.32 -2.44 -1.00
C GLY A 234 10.83 -2.38 -1.10
N GLY A 235 11.51 -1.91 -0.06
CA GLY A 235 12.97 -1.84 -0.10
C GLY A 235 13.61 -1.01 1.01
N THR A 236 14.84 -0.55 0.74
CA THR A 236 15.65 0.25 1.65
C THR A 236 16.20 1.49 0.97
N TYR A 237 16.74 2.45 1.73
CA TYR A 237 17.52 3.58 1.20
C TYR A 237 19.01 3.33 1.33
N ASP A 238 19.79 4.11 0.55
CA ASP A 238 21.24 4.21 0.73
C ASP A 238 21.52 5.01 2.01
N THR A 239 22.26 4.40 2.91
CA THR A 239 22.70 5.04 4.15
C THR A 239 24.15 4.65 4.43
N PRO A 240 24.87 5.30 5.35
CA PRO A 240 26.19 4.85 5.74
C PRO A 240 26.24 3.40 6.23
N GLN A 241 25.16 2.93 6.87
CA GLN A 241 25.05 1.56 7.38
C GLN A 241 24.57 0.58 6.30
N THR A 242 23.78 1.06 5.34
CA THR A 242 23.27 0.29 4.20
C THR A 242 23.65 1.00 2.89
N PRO A 243 24.90 0.87 2.42
CA PRO A 243 25.41 1.68 1.31
C PRO A 243 24.82 1.31 -0.05
N LYS A 244 24.00 0.29 -0.11
CA LYS A 244 23.30 -0.13 -1.31
C LYS A 244 21.80 -0.15 -1.07
N ARG A 245 21.08 0.66 -1.85
CA ARG A 245 19.63 0.67 -1.89
C ARG A 245 19.11 -0.64 -2.47
N GLU A 246 18.25 -1.32 -1.72
CA GLU A 246 17.60 -2.55 -2.15
C GLU A 246 16.19 -2.27 -2.65
N PHE A 247 15.77 -3.03 -3.65
CA PHE A 247 14.42 -3.04 -4.20
C PHE A 247 13.95 -4.48 -4.26
N TYR A 248 12.71 -4.70 -3.84
CA TYR A 248 12.13 -6.04 -3.78
C TYR A 248 10.90 -6.14 -4.69
N ASN A 249 10.64 -7.36 -5.15
CA ASN A 249 9.41 -7.80 -5.82
C ASN A 249 8.98 -9.19 -5.33
N ASP A 250 9.43 -9.56 -4.13
CA ASP A 250 8.99 -10.76 -3.44
C ASP A 250 7.57 -10.59 -2.90
N VAL A 251 6.87 -11.70 -2.73
CA VAL A 251 5.52 -11.74 -2.19
C VAL A 251 5.50 -12.67 -0.99
N TRP A 252 5.07 -12.15 0.14
CA TRP A 252 4.96 -12.85 1.40
C TRP A 252 3.54 -12.80 1.93
N ASN A 253 3.11 -13.83 2.64
CA ASN A 253 1.89 -13.76 3.42
C ASN A 253 2.00 -14.43 4.78
N SER A 254 1.06 -14.10 5.68
CA SER A 254 0.96 -14.69 7.01
C SER A 254 -0.48 -14.78 7.47
N PRO A 255 -0.90 -15.88 8.12
CA PRO A 255 -2.23 -15.98 8.71
C PRO A 255 -2.34 -15.28 10.08
N ASP A 256 -1.22 -14.85 10.69
CA ASP A 256 -1.19 -14.42 12.09
C ASP A 256 -0.09 -13.40 12.43
N GLY A 257 0.77 -13.04 11.47
CA GLY A 257 1.93 -12.16 11.67
C GLY A 257 3.16 -12.84 12.27
N VAL A 258 3.03 -14.11 12.70
CA VAL A 258 4.12 -14.96 13.25
C VAL A 258 4.71 -15.85 12.16
N HIS A 259 3.85 -16.62 11.52
CA HIS A 259 4.24 -17.61 10.52
C HIS A 259 4.14 -16.98 9.12
N TRP A 260 5.29 -16.70 8.53
CA TRP A 260 5.39 -16.08 7.21
C TRP A 260 5.81 -17.10 6.15
N GLU A 261 5.16 -17.05 5.01
CA GLU A 261 5.48 -17.85 3.86
C GLU A 261 5.85 -16.95 2.68
N ARG A 262 6.98 -17.23 2.03
CA ARG A 262 7.34 -16.58 0.78
C ARG A 262 6.65 -17.28 -0.37
N ILE A 263 5.61 -16.64 -0.91
CA ILE A 263 4.78 -17.18 -1.98
C ILE A 263 5.49 -17.09 -3.33
N VAL A 264 6.13 -15.93 -3.58
CA VAL A 264 6.91 -15.70 -4.79
C VAL A 264 8.22 -15.05 -4.41
N GLU A 265 9.35 -15.57 -4.92
CA GLU A 265 10.66 -14.99 -4.70
C GLU A 265 10.89 -13.75 -5.55
N SER A 266 10.37 -13.74 -6.78
CA SER A 266 10.47 -12.63 -7.73
C SER A 266 9.23 -12.63 -8.61
N ALA A 267 8.33 -11.72 -8.33
CA ALA A 267 7.15 -11.49 -9.14
C ALA A 267 7.51 -10.90 -10.52
N PRO A 268 6.62 -10.96 -11.51
CA PRO A 268 6.94 -10.54 -12.87
C PRO A 268 7.15 -9.02 -13.04
N TRP A 269 6.65 -8.19 -12.11
CA TRP A 269 6.94 -6.75 -12.14
C TRP A 269 8.36 -6.43 -11.66
N ASN A 270 8.87 -5.27 -12.06
CA ASN A 270 10.17 -4.80 -11.60
C ASN A 270 10.19 -4.62 -10.08
N PRO A 271 11.31 -4.95 -9.38
CA PRO A 271 11.49 -4.61 -7.97
C PRO A 271 11.27 -3.12 -7.74
N ARG A 272 10.38 -2.76 -6.81
CA ARG A 272 9.92 -1.36 -6.67
C ARG A 272 9.61 -0.96 -5.25
N GLN A 273 9.60 0.34 -5.05
CA GLN A 273 9.27 1.03 -3.80
C GLN A 273 8.15 2.02 -4.06
N TYR A 274 7.45 2.45 -3.02
CA TYR A 274 6.36 3.43 -3.07
C TYR A 274 5.22 3.07 -4.04
N HIS A 275 5.05 1.79 -4.32
CA HIS A 275 3.91 1.28 -5.08
C HIS A 275 2.73 1.08 -4.14
N GLU A 276 1.54 1.18 -4.69
CA GLU A 276 0.32 0.90 -3.95
C GLU A 276 -0.20 -0.51 -4.24
N VAL A 277 -0.78 -1.12 -3.21
CA VAL A 277 -1.44 -2.43 -3.30
C VAL A 277 -2.85 -2.31 -2.77
N ALA A 278 -3.81 -2.88 -3.49
CA ALA A 278 -5.22 -2.88 -3.10
C ALA A 278 -5.86 -4.24 -3.35
N VAL A 279 -6.99 -4.49 -2.71
CA VAL A 279 -7.86 -5.64 -3.02
C VAL A 279 -9.12 -5.12 -3.67
N PHE A 280 -9.33 -5.49 -4.94
CA PHE A 280 -10.49 -5.11 -5.71
C PHE A 280 -10.92 -6.28 -6.60
N ASP A 281 -12.21 -6.53 -6.68
CA ASP A 281 -12.80 -7.59 -7.52
C ASP A 281 -12.15 -8.97 -7.28
N ASP A 282 -12.07 -9.37 -5.98
CA ASP A 282 -11.47 -10.61 -5.51
C ASP A 282 -10.03 -10.87 -6.00
N ARG A 283 -9.27 -9.79 -6.23
CA ARG A 283 -7.87 -9.80 -6.68
C ARG A 283 -7.05 -8.80 -5.89
N MET A 284 -5.78 -9.13 -5.70
CA MET A 284 -4.76 -8.16 -5.31
C MET A 284 -4.28 -7.41 -6.54
N TRP A 285 -4.08 -6.11 -6.39
CA TRP A 285 -3.61 -5.19 -7.43
C TRP A 285 -2.32 -4.52 -6.97
N VAL A 286 -1.32 -4.46 -7.83
CA VAL A 286 -0.08 -3.70 -7.66
C VAL A 286 -0.07 -2.59 -8.70
N LEU A 287 0.02 -1.35 -8.25
CA LEU A 287 -0.05 -0.17 -9.11
C LEU A 287 1.22 0.64 -8.96
N GLU A 288 1.68 1.26 -10.05
CA GLU A 288 2.66 2.34 -10.04
C GLU A 288 3.95 2.02 -9.26
N GLY A 289 4.63 3.02 -8.70
CA GLY A 289 5.82 2.85 -7.88
C GLY A 289 7.09 3.40 -8.53
N TYR A 290 8.19 3.29 -7.82
CA TYR A 290 9.51 3.72 -8.26
C TYR A 290 10.45 2.52 -8.40
N TYR A 291 11.10 2.45 -9.55
CA TYR A 291 12.13 1.47 -9.85
C TYR A 291 13.46 2.17 -10.18
N LYS A 292 14.57 1.64 -9.67
CA LYS A 292 15.87 2.32 -9.71
C LYS A 292 16.32 2.70 -11.11
N GLU A 293 16.20 1.78 -12.07
CA GLU A 293 16.69 1.94 -13.43
C GLU A 293 15.70 2.65 -14.36
N GLY A 294 14.41 2.64 -14.01
CA GLY A 294 13.33 3.16 -14.87
C GLY A 294 12.52 4.31 -14.28
N GLY A 295 12.81 4.75 -13.05
CA GLY A 295 12.06 5.83 -12.40
C GLY A 295 10.63 5.45 -12.05
N ASN A 296 9.72 6.42 -12.11
CA ASN A 296 8.30 6.22 -11.87
C ASN A 296 7.68 5.27 -12.89
N ARG A 297 6.71 4.49 -12.42
CA ARG A 297 6.02 3.47 -13.21
C ARG A 297 4.55 3.84 -13.40
N ASN A 298 3.96 3.24 -14.43
CA ASN A 298 2.51 3.28 -14.67
C ASN A 298 1.94 1.92 -15.05
N ASP A 299 2.71 0.85 -14.84
CA ASP A 299 2.21 -0.51 -15.02
C ASP A 299 1.31 -0.91 -13.85
N VAL A 300 0.36 -1.77 -14.15
CA VAL A 300 -0.63 -2.30 -13.20
C VAL A 300 -0.67 -3.80 -13.34
N TRP A 301 -0.59 -4.48 -12.21
CA TRP A 301 -0.59 -5.94 -12.15
C TRP A 301 -1.68 -6.43 -11.21
N TYR A 302 -2.25 -7.59 -11.48
CA TYR A 302 -3.25 -8.19 -10.61
C TYR A 302 -3.08 -9.71 -10.50
N SER A 303 -3.53 -10.26 -9.37
CA SER A 303 -3.51 -11.69 -9.08
C SER A 303 -4.68 -12.09 -8.17
N ALA A 304 -5.27 -13.26 -8.42
CA ALA A 304 -6.31 -13.84 -7.56
C ALA A 304 -5.75 -14.72 -6.42
N ASP A 305 -4.47 -15.07 -6.47
CA ASP A 305 -3.84 -16.03 -5.54
C ASP A 305 -2.47 -15.57 -5.00
N GLY A 306 -1.92 -14.47 -5.53
CA GLY A 306 -0.59 -13.97 -5.19
C GLY A 306 0.56 -14.70 -5.87
N VAL A 307 0.29 -15.71 -6.69
CA VAL A 307 1.25 -16.52 -7.45
C VAL A 307 1.26 -16.13 -8.91
N ASP A 308 0.10 -16.24 -9.54
CA ASP A 308 -0.08 -15.94 -10.96
C ASP A 308 -0.48 -14.49 -11.14
N TRP A 309 0.46 -13.68 -11.64
CA TRP A 309 0.26 -12.25 -11.86
C TRP A 309 0.12 -11.93 -13.34
N ARG A 310 -0.80 -11.03 -13.65
CA ARG A 310 -1.09 -10.54 -15.00
C ARG A 310 -0.97 -9.03 -15.04
N GLU A 311 -0.35 -8.52 -16.10
CA GLU A 311 -0.31 -7.09 -16.38
C GLU A 311 -1.62 -6.64 -17.02
N LEU A 312 -2.18 -5.54 -16.51
CA LEU A 312 -3.26 -4.83 -17.19
C LEU A 312 -2.65 -3.88 -18.21
N PRO A 313 -2.88 -4.08 -19.53
CA PRO A 313 -2.30 -3.24 -20.55
C PRO A 313 -2.95 -1.84 -20.60
N ASP A 314 -2.31 -0.95 -21.36
CA ASP A 314 -2.88 0.34 -21.80
C ASP A 314 -3.28 1.28 -20.64
N THR A 315 -2.44 1.39 -19.63
CA THR A 315 -2.61 2.33 -18.52
C THR A 315 -2.49 3.78 -19.01
N PRO A 316 -3.54 4.62 -18.89
CA PRO A 316 -3.59 5.93 -19.56
C PRO A 316 -2.98 7.08 -18.76
N TRP A 317 -2.66 6.87 -17.47
CA TRP A 317 -2.14 7.91 -16.58
C TRP A 317 -0.61 7.97 -16.59
N ASN A 318 -0.08 9.15 -16.26
CA ASN A 318 1.37 9.38 -16.24
C ASN A 318 2.07 8.59 -15.12
N PRO A 319 3.31 8.09 -15.37
CA PRO A 319 4.08 7.38 -14.36
C PRO A 319 4.21 8.17 -13.06
N ARG A 320 4.01 7.49 -11.93
CA ARG A 320 4.07 8.07 -10.59
C ARG A 320 4.51 7.05 -9.55
N HIS A 321 4.71 7.50 -8.32
CA HIS A 321 4.83 6.67 -7.13
C HIS A 321 4.16 7.37 -5.95
N ALA A 322 3.92 6.65 -4.87
CA ALA A 322 3.29 7.17 -3.66
C ALA A 322 1.97 7.90 -3.93
N ALA A 323 1.17 7.38 -4.87
CA ALA A 323 -0.21 7.82 -5.07
C ALA A 323 -1.07 7.46 -3.85
N SER A 324 -2.30 7.90 -3.85
CA SER A 324 -3.30 7.50 -2.85
C SER A 324 -4.36 6.65 -3.55
N VAL A 325 -4.56 5.43 -3.07
CA VAL A 325 -5.44 4.44 -3.70
C VAL A 325 -6.61 4.09 -2.80
N PHE A 326 -7.81 4.00 -3.37
CA PHE A 326 -9.03 3.64 -2.67
C PHE A 326 -9.74 2.50 -3.38
N VAL A 327 -10.44 1.66 -2.62
CA VAL A 327 -11.47 0.76 -3.16
C VAL A 327 -12.81 1.27 -2.66
N TYR A 328 -13.60 1.84 -3.56
CA TYR A 328 -14.81 2.54 -3.22
C TYR A 328 -15.82 2.49 -4.37
N ASP A 329 -17.10 2.30 -4.03
CA ASP A 329 -18.22 2.31 -4.98
C ASP A 329 -17.94 1.43 -6.22
N ASP A 330 -17.58 0.17 -5.96
CA ASP A 330 -17.28 -0.87 -6.96
C ASP A 330 -16.22 -0.47 -8.00
N ALA A 331 -15.23 0.33 -7.56
CA ALA A 331 -14.11 0.76 -8.38
C ALA A 331 -12.81 0.85 -7.56
N LEU A 332 -11.69 0.72 -8.26
CA LEU A 332 -10.36 1.01 -7.74
C LEU A 332 -9.97 2.42 -8.18
N TRP A 333 -9.73 3.30 -7.22
CA TRP A 333 -9.44 4.71 -7.46
C TRP A 333 -7.98 5.04 -7.19
N MET A 334 -7.42 5.94 -7.98
CA MET A 334 -6.07 6.47 -7.78
C MET A 334 -6.07 7.98 -7.93
N VAL A 335 -5.44 8.67 -6.98
CA VAL A 335 -5.34 10.13 -6.93
C VAL A 335 -3.94 10.56 -6.50
N ALA A 336 -3.55 11.77 -6.83
CA ALA A 336 -2.29 12.39 -6.40
C ALA A 336 -1.04 11.58 -6.83
N GLY A 337 0.05 11.66 -6.07
CA GLY A 337 1.31 10.95 -6.33
C GLY A 337 2.47 11.88 -6.66
N ASN A 338 3.67 11.32 -6.72
CA ASN A 338 4.93 12.05 -6.87
C ASN A 338 5.10 12.79 -8.23
N ASN A 339 4.29 12.47 -9.23
CA ASN A 339 4.22 13.27 -10.47
C ASN A 339 3.61 14.67 -10.26
N MET A 340 3.10 14.94 -9.05
CA MET A 340 2.49 16.22 -8.64
C MET A 340 1.30 16.64 -9.51
N GLU A 341 0.58 15.69 -10.06
CA GLU A 341 -0.68 15.91 -10.77
C GLU A 341 -1.86 15.87 -9.78
N ARG A 342 -2.97 16.46 -10.18
CA ARG A 342 -4.21 16.50 -9.40
C ARG A 342 -5.33 15.75 -10.11
N ASP A 343 -4.96 14.84 -10.99
CA ASP A 343 -5.88 13.98 -11.69
C ASP A 343 -6.47 12.92 -10.75
N VAL A 344 -7.66 12.49 -11.11
CA VAL A 344 -8.36 11.39 -10.44
C VAL A 344 -8.76 10.36 -11.48
N TRP A 345 -8.33 9.14 -11.25
CA TRP A 345 -8.62 8.00 -12.09
C TRP A 345 -9.38 6.94 -11.35
N LYS A 346 -10.26 6.22 -12.03
CA LYS A 346 -10.87 5.00 -11.49
C LYS A 346 -10.81 3.87 -12.48
N LEU A 347 -10.55 2.68 -11.99
CA LEU A 347 -10.64 1.42 -12.72
C LEU A 347 -11.98 0.79 -12.43
N VAL A 348 -12.73 0.48 -13.47
CA VAL A 348 -14.04 -0.17 -13.39
C VAL A 348 -14.06 -1.44 -14.21
N ARG A 349 -14.89 -2.40 -13.84
CA ARG A 349 -15.19 -3.55 -14.69
C ARG A 349 -16.04 -3.09 -15.86
N THR A 350 -15.68 -3.53 -17.08
CA THR A 350 -16.57 -3.42 -18.22
C THR A 350 -17.50 -4.63 -18.26
N ALA A 351 -18.79 -4.42 -18.55
CA ALA A 351 -19.73 -5.52 -18.72
C ALA A 351 -19.21 -6.48 -19.80
N SER A 352 -19.12 -7.75 -19.50
CA SER A 352 -18.77 -8.77 -20.49
C SER A 352 -19.75 -8.73 -21.67
N ALA A 353 -19.31 -9.11 -22.85
CA ALA A 353 -20.17 -9.11 -24.06
C ALA A 353 -21.40 -10.04 -23.88
N GLN A 354 -21.42 -10.91 -22.88
CA GLN A 354 -22.53 -11.80 -22.54
C GLN A 354 -23.68 -11.11 -21.79
N GLU A 355 -23.43 -10.01 -21.10
CA GLU A 355 -24.49 -9.25 -20.40
C GLU A 355 -25.19 -8.20 -21.31
N ARG A 356 -24.74 -8.08 -22.57
CA ARG A 356 -25.27 -7.11 -23.55
C ARG A 356 -26.25 -7.71 -24.56
N ASN A 357 -26.69 -8.98 -24.40
CA ASN A 357 -27.66 -9.65 -25.26
C ASN A 357 -28.98 -9.91 -24.54
#